data_4049e8f454084cb7066de335458c19c2
#
_entry.id   4049e8f454084cb7066de335458c19c2
#
_cell.length_a   1.000
_cell.length_b   1.000
_cell.length_c   1.000
_cell.angle_alpha   90.00
_cell.angle_beta   90.00
_cell.angle_gamma   90.00
#
_symmetry.space_group_name_H-M   'P 1'
#
loop_
_entity.id
_entity.type
_entity.pdbx_description
1 polymer ?
#
loop_
_entity_poly.entity_id
_entity_poly.type
_entity_poly.pdbx_seq_one_letter_code
_entity_poly.pdbx_strand_id
1 'polypeptide(L)'
;VRRLRADHQLMVELKGRSDLIDFDVVDRVRGMPPEKYIVTFKCKSIVGTDAKGNPKFGRRHRVEIYLHNEYPHRWPGLKWLTPIWHPNINHANGSVCIDAAWWTAARSLDRLVIMLGEMAQYKNFHDNPDKPPFPWDREAAKWCRAYRKKHPDAFPVDKRELLRPERIKLKKAAPKKKRPKIKLK
;
A
#
# COMPACT_ATOMS: atom_id res chain seq x y z
N VAL A 1 -20.46 3.16 11.40
CA VAL A 1 -20.11 2.12 12.38
C VAL A 1 -19.88 0.75 11.72
N ARG A 2 -20.85 0.17 10.96
CA ARG A 2 -20.70 -1.17 10.32
C ARG A 2 -19.50 -1.21 9.35
N ARG A 3 -19.35 -0.19 8.49
CA ARG A 3 -18.24 -0.09 7.55
C ARG A 3 -16.88 -0.02 8.27
N LEU A 4 -16.73 0.82 9.28
CA LEU A 4 -15.49 0.96 10.03
C LEU A 4 -15.06 -0.35 10.73
N ARG A 5 -16.02 -1.14 11.23
CA ARG A 5 -15.74 -2.47 11.80
C ARG A 5 -15.22 -3.44 10.75
N ALA A 6 -15.86 -3.47 9.57
CA ALA A 6 -15.42 -4.33 8.47
C ALA A 6 -14.01 -3.95 7.97
N ASP A 7 -13.74 -2.65 7.80
CA ASP A 7 -12.43 -2.18 7.41
C ASP A 7 -11.36 -2.48 8.46
N HIS A 8 -11.69 -2.35 9.76
CA HIS A 8 -10.74 -2.71 10.82
C HIS A 8 -10.38 -4.20 10.78
N GLN A 9 -11.37 -5.08 10.55
CA GLN A 9 -11.13 -6.52 10.40
C GLN A 9 -10.20 -6.81 9.23
N LEU A 10 -10.42 -6.17 8.07
CA LEU A 10 -9.54 -6.31 6.90
C LEU A 10 -8.12 -5.80 7.17
N MET A 11 -7.96 -4.73 7.97
CA MET A 11 -6.65 -4.24 8.40
C MET A 11 -5.91 -5.27 9.27
N VAL A 12 -6.61 -5.91 10.20
CA VAL A 12 -6.03 -6.98 11.04
C VAL A 12 -5.58 -8.17 10.18
N GLU A 13 -6.40 -8.58 9.22
CA GLU A 13 -6.07 -9.65 8.28
C GLU A 13 -4.88 -9.27 7.40
N LEU A 14 -4.83 -8.03 6.89
CA LEU A 14 -3.72 -7.50 6.10
C LEU A 14 -2.41 -7.58 6.88
N LYS A 15 -2.39 -7.11 8.14
CA LYS A 15 -1.23 -7.19 9.03
C LYS A 15 -0.78 -8.65 9.21
N GLY A 16 -1.71 -9.58 9.39
CA GLY A 16 -1.42 -11.01 9.50
C GLY A 16 -0.83 -11.65 8.24
N ARG A 17 -1.02 -11.02 7.05
CA ARG A 17 -0.57 -11.53 5.75
C ARG A 17 0.67 -10.81 5.21
N SER A 18 1.20 -9.83 5.92
CA SER A 18 2.32 -9.02 5.47
C SER A 18 3.45 -8.99 6.49
N ASP A 19 4.69 -9.09 6.02
CA ASP A 19 5.89 -8.82 6.82
C ASP A 19 6.35 -7.35 6.67
N LEU A 20 5.78 -6.64 5.71
CA LEU A 20 6.16 -5.27 5.36
C LEU A 20 5.16 -4.21 5.83
N ILE A 21 3.93 -4.60 6.20
CA ILE A 21 2.87 -3.70 6.62
C ILE A 21 2.54 -3.96 8.09
N ASP A 22 2.52 -2.88 8.85
CA ASP A 22 2.11 -2.87 10.24
C ASP A 22 1.23 -1.65 10.50
N PHE A 23 0.43 -1.64 11.57
CA PHE A 23 -0.32 -0.44 11.94
C PHE A 23 -0.58 -0.37 13.45
N ASP A 24 -0.75 0.87 13.91
CA ASP A 24 -1.23 1.23 15.22
C ASP A 24 -2.57 1.98 15.08
N VAL A 25 -3.47 1.76 16.04
CA VAL A 25 -4.71 2.52 16.17
C VAL A 25 -4.47 3.71 17.08
N VAL A 26 -4.88 4.90 16.63
CA VAL A 26 -4.77 6.16 17.39
C VAL A 26 -6.14 6.59 17.88
N ASP A 27 -6.20 7.21 19.05
CA ASP A 27 -7.42 7.79 19.63
C ASP A 27 -8.60 6.78 19.75
N ARG A 28 -8.30 5.60 20.27
CA ARG A 28 -9.28 4.52 20.40
C ARG A 28 -10.33 4.82 21.46
N VAL A 29 -11.58 4.94 21.05
CA VAL A 29 -12.75 5.03 21.95
C VAL A 29 -13.25 3.61 22.26
N ARG A 30 -13.45 3.31 23.56
CA ARG A 30 -13.94 1.98 23.99
C ARG A 30 -15.30 1.67 23.36
N GLY A 31 -15.40 0.47 22.74
CA GLY A 31 -16.65 0.01 22.10
C GLY A 31 -16.89 0.56 20.69
N MET A 32 -16.12 1.56 20.26
CA MET A 32 -16.22 2.10 18.91
C MET A 32 -15.13 1.51 17.98
N PRO A 33 -15.44 1.34 16.68
CA PRO A 33 -14.42 0.97 15.71
C PRO A 33 -13.41 2.12 15.55
N PRO A 34 -12.14 1.81 15.25
CA PRO A 34 -11.13 2.84 15.03
C PRO A 34 -11.44 3.72 13.82
N GLU A 35 -11.13 5.00 13.95
CA GLU A 35 -11.25 6.00 12.87
C GLU A 35 -9.89 6.51 12.41
N LYS A 36 -8.83 6.31 13.20
CA LYS A 36 -7.49 6.79 12.89
C LYS A 36 -6.45 5.69 13.03
N TYR A 37 -5.59 5.58 12.02
CA TYR A 37 -4.52 4.60 11.93
C TYR A 37 -3.20 5.29 11.61
N ILE A 38 -2.10 4.78 12.18
CA ILE A 38 -0.75 5.04 11.71
C ILE A 38 -0.24 3.75 11.08
N VAL A 39 -0.19 3.72 9.75
CA VAL A 39 0.34 2.57 9.02
C VAL A 39 1.84 2.72 8.84
N THR A 40 2.58 1.64 9.06
CA THR A 40 4.04 1.56 8.90
C THR A 40 4.37 0.59 7.77
N PHE A 41 5.13 1.08 6.78
CA PHE A 41 5.70 0.27 5.70
C PHE A 41 7.18 0.00 5.99
N LYS A 42 7.59 -1.27 6.07
CA LYS A 42 8.97 -1.75 6.31
C LYS A 42 9.65 -2.08 4.97
N CYS A 43 9.57 -1.17 4.02
CA CYS A 43 10.11 -1.32 2.67
C CYS A 43 11.16 -0.24 2.36
N LYS A 44 11.99 -0.50 1.35
CA LYS A 44 12.91 0.51 0.82
C LYS A 44 12.12 1.57 0.05
N SER A 45 12.39 2.84 0.29
CA SER A 45 11.87 3.97 -0.49
C SER A 45 12.90 5.08 -0.57
N ILE A 46 12.65 6.07 -1.44
CA ILE A 46 13.49 7.25 -1.60
C ILE A 46 12.98 8.32 -0.63
N VAL A 47 13.88 8.84 0.21
CA VAL A 47 13.55 9.85 1.22
C VAL A 47 14.09 11.25 0.90
N GLY A 48 14.82 11.37 -0.18
CA GLY A 48 15.43 12.62 -0.67
C GLY A 48 16.55 12.31 -1.65
N THR A 49 17.30 13.35 -2.02
CA THR A 49 18.47 13.26 -2.88
C THR A 49 19.69 13.88 -2.21
N ASP A 50 20.89 13.48 -2.63
CA ASP A 50 22.13 14.18 -2.27
C ASP A 50 22.34 15.41 -3.21
N ALA A 51 23.43 16.17 -2.97
CA ALA A 51 23.79 17.33 -3.77
C ALA A 51 24.09 16.99 -5.25
N LYS A 52 24.40 15.74 -5.56
CA LYS A 52 24.65 15.24 -6.92
C LYS A 52 23.37 14.68 -7.58
N GLY A 53 22.23 14.69 -6.87
CA GLY A 53 20.98 14.17 -7.34
C GLY A 53 20.82 12.64 -7.17
N ASN A 54 21.73 11.96 -6.46
CA ASN A 54 21.57 10.53 -6.18
C ASN A 54 20.51 10.30 -5.11
N PRO A 55 19.72 9.21 -5.19
CA PRO A 55 18.68 8.92 -4.22
C PRO A 55 19.24 8.54 -2.85
N LYS A 56 18.67 9.11 -1.81
CA LYS A 56 18.83 8.67 -0.42
C LYS A 56 17.68 7.74 -0.06
N PHE A 57 17.99 6.63 0.61
CA PHE A 57 17.00 5.59 0.90
C PHE A 57 16.64 5.53 2.38
N GLY A 58 15.34 5.32 2.65
CA GLY A 58 14.82 4.93 3.95
C GLY A 58 14.19 3.54 3.90
N ARG A 59 13.95 2.94 5.07
CA ARG A 59 13.38 1.57 5.17
C ARG A 59 12.15 1.48 6.06
N ARG A 60 11.72 2.59 6.65
CA ARG A 60 10.54 2.65 7.51
C ARG A 60 9.78 3.93 7.20
N HIS A 61 8.56 3.77 6.72
CA HIS A 61 7.71 4.87 6.29
C HIS A 61 6.39 4.80 7.03
N ARG A 62 5.85 5.95 7.41
CA ARG A 62 4.61 6.04 8.19
C ARG A 62 3.63 6.98 7.50
N VAL A 63 2.38 6.57 7.47
CA VAL A 63 1.27 7.38 6.97
C VAL A 63 0.12 7.36 7.99
N GLU A 64 -0.43 8.53 8.27
CA GLU A 64 -1.68 8.67 9.01
C GLU A 64 -2.84 8.51 8.04
N ILE A 65 -3.84 7.73 8.44
CA ILE A 65 -5.10 7.55 7.73
C ILE A 65 -6.23 7.89 8.69
N TYR A 66 -7.06 8.88 8.32
CA TYR A 66 -8.20 9.32 9.10
C TYR A 66 -9.52 9.10 8.36
N LEU A 67 -10.38 8.24 8.94
CA LEU A 67 -11.69 7.90 8.43
C LEU A 67 -12.71 8.90 8.97
N HIS A 68 -12.82 10.06 8.31
CA HIS A 68 -13.72 11.13 8.70
C HIS A 68 -15.20 10.73 8.48
N ASN A 69 -16.13 11.58 8.92
CA ASN A 69 -17.59 11.33 8.92
C ASN A 69 -18.20 11.08 7.53
N GLU A 70 -17.57 11.58 6.45
CA GLU A 70 -18.01 11.36 5.07
C GLU A 70 -17.42 10.05 4.45
N TYR A 71 -16.54 9.36 5.20
CA TYR A 71 -16.02 8.06 4.75
C TYR A 71 -17.14 7.01 4.77
N PRO A 72 -17.26 6.12 3.77
CA PRO A 72 -16.41 5.92 2.60
C PRO A 72 -16.82 6.68 1.33
N HIS A 73 -17.81 7.58 1.37
CA HIS A 73 -18.26 8.34 0.20
C HIS A 73 -17.16 9.26 -0.33
N ARG A 74 -16.34 9.77 0.57
CA ARG A 74 -15.08 10.45 0.25
C ARG A 74 -13.90 9.59 0.74
N TRP A 75 -12.75 9.69 0.04
CA TRP A 75 -11.54 9.01 0.49
C TRP A 75 -11.10 9.52 1.85
N PRO A 76 -10.42 8.67 2.67
CA PRO A 76 -9.96 9.09 3.98
C PRO A 76 -8.91 10.20 3.90
N GLY A 77 -8.76 10.97 4.96
CA GLY A 77 -7.64 11.88 5.13
C GLY A 77 -6.32 11.10 5.16
N LEU A 78 -5.35 11.55 4.38
CA LEU A 78 -4.03 10.90 4.26
C LEU A 78 -2.94 11.92 4.56
N LYS A 79 -1.99 11.55 5.43
CA LYS A 79 -0.82 12.37 5.71
C LYS A 79 0.42 11.49 5.88
N TRP A 80 1.39 11.65 5.02
CA TRP A 80 2.68 11.00 5.16
C TRP A 80 3.49 11.65 6.28
N LEU A 81 4.04 10.85 7.21
CA LEU A 81 4.64 11.36 8.46
C LEU A 81 6.17 11.28 8.47
N THR A 82 6.76 10.54 7.56
CA THR A 82 8.21 10.35 7.48
C THR A 82 8.78 11.00 6.23
N PRO A 83 10.08 11.31 6.17
CA PRO A 83 10.67 11.81 4.94
C PRO A 83 10.36 10.90 3.75
N ILE A 84 9.97 11.51 2.64
CA ILE A 84 9.65 10.83 1.38
C ILE A 84 9.97 11.76 0.21
N TRP A 85 10.47 11.21 -0.89
CA TRP A 85 10.69 11.91 -2.15
C TRP A 85 9.94 11.18 -3.26
N HIS A 86 8.70 11.56 -3.52
CA HIS A 86 7.79 10.76 -4.35
C HIS A 86 6.86 11.66 -5.17
N PRO A 87 6.63 11.39 -6.46
CA PRO A 87 5.81 12.24 -7.35
C PRO A 87 4.39 12.52 -6.84
N ASN A 88 3.78 11.60 -6.10
CA ASN A 88 2.39 11.73 -5.63
C ASN A 88 2.28 12.01 -4.13
N ILE A 89 3.40 12.29 -3.45
CA ILE A 89 3.42 12.65 -2.02
C ILE A 89 4.27 13.91 -1.88
N ASN A 90 3.67 14.99 -1.39
CA ASN A 90 4.38 16.25 -1.20
C ASN A 90 5.39 16.11 -0.06
N HIS A 91 6.68 16.26 -0.38
CA HIS A 91 7.76 16.07 0.58
C HIS A 91 7.81 17.14 1.68
N ALA A 92 7.26 18.35 1.42
CA ALA A 92 7.29 19.44 2.38
C ALA A 92 6.22 19.33 3.46
N ASN A 93 5.02 18.83 3.13
CA ASN A 93 3.90 18.81 4.06
C ASN A 93 3.27 17.41 4.26
N GLY A 94 3.73 16.39 3.54
CA GLY A 94 3.25 15.01 3.65
C GLY A 94 1.86 14.78 3.06
N SER A 95 1.26 15.73 2.33
CA SER A 95 -0.01 15.48 1.66
C SER A 95 0.14 14.44 0.56
N VAL A 96 -0.82 13.50 0.50
CA VAL A 96 -0.81 12.37 -0.41
C VAL A 96 -1.91 12.58 -1.45
N CYS A 97 -1.55 12.52 -2.72
CA CYS A 97 -2.49 12.49 -3.82
C CYS A 97 -2.70 11.06 -4.29
N ILE A 98 -3.94 10.59 -4.18
CA ILE A 98 -4.41 9.38 -4.84
C ILE A 98 -5.27 9.82 -6.03
N ASP A 99 -5.31 9.01 -7.08
CA ASP A 99 -6.20 9.28 -8.21
C ASP A 99 -7.66 9.27 -7.71
N ALA A 100 -8.36 10.40 -7.91
CA ALA A 100 -9.76 10.53 -7.52
C ALA A 100 -10.66 9.47 -8.18
N ALA A 101 -10.34 9.08 -9.42
CA ALA A 101 -11.05 8.02 -10.13
C ALA A 101 -10.79 6.62 -9.53
N TRP A 102 -9.69 6.46 -8.80
CA TRP A 102 -9.38 5.19 -8.15
C TRP A 102 -10.26 4.94 -6.93
N TRP A 103 -10.65 5.98 -6.16
CA TRP A 103 -11.46 5.80 -4.95
C TRP A 103 -12.94 5.66 -5.29
N THR A 104 -13.57 4.65 -4.74
CA THR A 104 -15.02 4.48 -4.70
C THR A 104 -15.43 3.98 -3.32
N ALA A 105 -16.67 4.20 -2.92
CA ALA A 105 -17.20 3.74 -1.63
C ALA A 105 -17.14 2.20 -1.45
N ALA A 106 -17.05 1.46 -2.55
CA ALA A 106 -16.89 0.01 -2.53
C ALA A 106 -15.47 -0.46 -2.21
N ARG A 107 -14.45 0.40 -2.36
CA ARG A 107 -13.07 0.05 -2.02
C ARG A 107 -12.86 0.00 -0.52
N SER A 108 -12.14 -1.01 -0.08
CA SER A 108 -11.83 -1.25 1.33
C SER A 108 -10.52 -0.57 1.75
N LEU A 109 -10.36 -0.38 3.06
CA LEU A 109 -9.21 0.29 3.64
C LEU A 109 -7.90 -0.48 3.40
N ASP A 110 -7.92 -1.81 3.47
CA ASP A 110 -6.76 -2.66 3.20
C ASP A 110 -6.23 -2.46 1.76
N ARG A 111 -7.12 -2.30 0.77
CA ARG A 111 -6.72 -2.01 -0.62
C ARG A 111 -6.04 -0.66 -0.76
N LEU A 112 -6.52 0.35 -0.04
CA LEU A 112 -5.85 1.64 0.02
C LEU A 112 -4.45 1.51 0.63
N VAL A 113 -4.31 0.76 1.73
CA VAL A 113 -3.02 0.54 2.39
C VAL A 113 -2.04 -0.20 1.47
N ILE A 114 -2.48 -1.21 0.73
CA ILE A 114 -1.64 -1.89 -0.26
C ILE A 114 -1.16 -0.90 -1.32
N MET A 115 -2.06 -0.09 -1.89
CA MET A 115 -1.69 0.93 -2.89
C MET A 115 -0.66 1.93 -2.34
N LEU A 116 -0.83 2.43 -1.11
CA LEU A 116 0.15 3.32 -0.46
C LEU A 116 1.51 2.64 -0.25
N GLY A 117 1.52 1.34 0.05
CA GLY A 117 2.74 0.56 0.13
C GLY A 117 3.44 0.39 -1.22
N GLU A 118 2.68 0.17 -2.29
CA GLU A 118 3.19 0.14 -3.67
C GLU A 118 3.76 1.50 -4.10
N MET A 119 3.12 2.61 -3.68
CA MET A 119 3.69 3.95 -3.86
C MET A 119 5.03 4.07 -3.13
N ALA A 120 5.11 3.67 -1.86
CA ALA A 120 6.37 3.68 -1.11
C ALA A 120 7.48 2.89 -1.81
N GLN A 121 7.15 1.78 -2.45
CA GLN A 121 8.09 0.95 -3.20
C GLN A 121 8.42 1.49 -4.61
N TYR A 122 7.77 2.57 -5.05
CA TYR A 122 7.82 3.05 -6.45
C TYR A 122 7.33 2.03 -7.49
N LYS A 123 6.40 1.17 -7.10
CA LYS A 123 5.65 0.29 -8.02
C LYS A 123 4.48 1.02 -8.68
N ASN A 124 3.92 2.02 -7.97
CA ASN A 124 2.77 2.80 -8.40
C ASN A 124 3.04 4.29 -8.18
N PHE A 125 3.22 5.04 -9.26
CA PHE A 125 3.40 6.50 -9.22
C PHE A 125 3.13 7.15 -10.59
N HIS A 126 2.77 8.43 -10.55
CA HIS A 126 2.51 9.26 -11.72
C HIS A 126 3.49 10.44 -11.73
N ASP A 127 4.36 10.48 -12.70
CA ASP A 127 5.39 11.52 -12.84
C ASP A 127 5.24 12.38 -14.10
N ASN A 128 4.24 12.11 -14.96
CA ASN A 128 4.02 12.88 -16.19
C ASN A 128 3.25 14.17 -15.89
N PRO A 129 3.81 15.38 -16.18
CA PRO A 129 3.15 16.65 -15.93
C PRO A 129 2.03 16.96 -16.93
N ASP A 130 1.97 16.26 -18.08
CA ASP A 130 1.08 16.56 -19.20
C ASP A 130 -0.13 15.63 -19.26
N LYS A 131 -0.19 14.63 -18.36
CA LYS A 131 -1.28 13.63 -18.32
C LYS A 131 -1.80 13.43 -16.90
N PRO A 132 -3.14 13.41 -16.70
CA PRO A 132 -3.71 13.03 -15.42
C PRO A 132 -3.49 11.53 -15.12
N PRO A 133 -3.44 11.18 -13.83
CA PRO A 133 -3.38 12.08 -12.69
C PRO A 133 -2.05 12.81 -12.64
N PHE A 134 -2.10 14.14 -12.48
CA PHE A 134 -0.89 14.97 -12.47
C PHE A 134 -0.06 14.69 -11.21
N PRO A 135 1.28 14.83 -11.31
CA PRO A 135 2.13 14.68 -10.14
C PRO A 135 1.82 15.76 -9.10
N TRP A 136 1.74 15.34 -7.82
CA TRP A 136 1.47 16.22 -6.69
C TRP A 136 2.71 16.95 -6.20
N ASP A 137 3.86 16.27 -6.26
CA ASP A 137 5.18 16.84 -6.01
C ASP A 137 5.93 17.00 -7.34
N ARG A 138 5.96 18.23 -7.85
CA ARG A 138 6.55 18.54 -9.17
C ARG A 138 8.07 18.34 -9.18
N GLU A 139 8.75 18.64 -8.07
CA GLU A 139 10.21 18.49 -7.96
C GLU A 139 10.60 17.01 -7.95
N ALA A 140 9.95 16.22 -7.12
CA ALA A 140 10.17 14.77 -7.07
C ALA A 140 9.83 14.13 -8.43
N ALA A 141 8.76 14.56 -9.09
CA ALA A 141 8.37 14.05 -10.40
C ALA A 141 9.41 14.40 -11.50
N LYS A 142 9.90 15.64 -11.52
CA LYS A 142 10.96 16.08 -12.45
C LYS A 142 12.22 15.25 -12.25
N TRP A 143 12.65 15.10 -10.98
CA TRP A 143 13.80 14.30 -10.63
C TRP A 143 13.59 12.83 -11.04
N CYS A 144 12.45 12.24 -10.73
CA CYS A 144 12.11 10.85 -11.02
C CYS A 144 12.23 10.54 -12.53
N ARG A 145 11.68 11.41 -13.40
CA ARG A 145 11.79 11.27 -14.86
C ARG A 145 13.24 11.34 -15.33
N ALA A 146 14.00 12.33 -14.85
CA ALA A 146 15.40 12.49 -15.22
C ALA A 146 16.27 11.32 -14.75
N TYR A 147 16.02 10.83 -13.53
CA TYR A 147 16.74 9.69 -12.95
C TYR A 147 16.43 8.39 -13.69
N ARG A 148 15.15 8.09 -13.95
CA ARG A 148 14.73 6.91 -14.71
C ARG A 148 15.30 6.86 -16.12
N LYS A 149 15.40 8.01 -16.79
CA LYS A 149 16.01 8.10 -18.14
C LYS A 149 17.47 7.65 -18.14
N LYS A 150 18.21 7.95 -17.05
CA LYS A 150 19.62 7.56 -16.90
C LYS A 150 19.79 6.15 -16.32
N HIS A 151 18.81 5.69 -15.55
CA HIS A 151 18.82 4.43 -14.82
C HIS A 151 17.49 3.68 -15.03
N PRO A 152 17.29 3.01 -16.19
CA PRO A 152 15.99 2.38 -16.52
C PRO A 152 15.50 1.35 -15.50
N ASP A 153 16.44 0.65 -14.84
CA ASP A 153 16.14 -0.41 -13.86
C ASP A 153 16.05 0.09 -12.41
N ALA A 154 16.08 1.43 -12.19
CA ALA A 154 16.07 1.99 -10.85
C ALA A 154 14.74 1.79 -10.11
N PHE A 155 13.65 1.60 -10.84
CA PHE A 155 12.31 1.39 -10.29
C PHE A 155 11.75 0.02 -10.66
N PRO A 156 10.99 -0.61 -9.75
CA PRO A 156 10.71 -0.20 -8.39
C PRO A 156 11.96 -0.28 -7.49
N VAL A 157 12.02 0.59 -6.46
CA VAL A 157 13.15 0.63 -5.52
C VAL A 157 13.15 -0.52 -4.50
N ASP A 158 11.98 -1.10 -4.28
CA ASP A 158 11.80 -2.33 -3.51
C ASP A 158 10.93 -3.31 -4.29
N LYS A 159 11.49 -4.46 -4.65
CA LYS A 159 10.82 -5.48 -5.46
C LYS A 159 10.05 -6.51 -4.63
N ARG A 160 10.15 -6.45 -3.29
CA ARG A 160 9.46 -7.40 -2.41
C ARG A 160 7.95 -7.25 -2.54
N GLU A 161 7.24 -8.36 -2.47
CA GLU A 161 5.77 -8.33 -2.42
C GLU A 161 5.30 -7.87 -1.05
N LEU A 162 4.28 -7.00 -1.02
CA LEU A 162 3.67 -6.50 0.22
C LEU A 162 2.93 -7.59 0.97
N LEU A 163 2.38 -8.55 0.25
CA LEU A 163 1.67 -9.68 0.81
C LEU A 163 2.48 -10.96 0.62
N ARG A 164 2.47 -11.81 1.64
CA ARG A 164 3.00 -13.16 1.51
C ARG A 164 2.15 -13.94 0.50
N PRO A 165 2.75 -14.77 -0.35
CA PRO A 165 2.00 -15.64 -1.25
C PRO A 165 1.09 -16.56 -0.43
N GLU A 166 -0.14 -16.75 -0.90
CA GLU A 166 -1.05 -17.72 -0.29
C GLU A 166 -0.45 -19.12 -0.41
N ARG A 167 -0.23 -19.78 0.73
CA ARG A 167 0.12 -21.19 0.72
C ARG A 167 -1.13 -21.97 0.30
N ILE A 168 -1.20 -22.34 -0.97
CA ILE A 168 -2.21 -23.27 -1.46
C ILE A 168 -1.97 -24.60 -0.74
N LYS A 169 -2.78 -24.91 0.27
CA LYS A 169 -2.82 -26.23 0.85
C LYS A 169 -3.45 -27.16 -0.19
N LEU A 170 -2.63 -27.80 -1.02
CA LEU A 170 -3.09 -28.89 -1.87
C LEU A 170 -3.69 -29.95 -0.93
N LYS A 171 -5.02 -30.07 -0.93
CA LYS A 171 -5.69 -31.21 -0.28
C LYS A 171 -5.10 -32.47 -0.92
N LYS A 172 -4.34 -33.26 -0.15
CA LYS A 172 -3.90 -34.58 -0.60
C LYS A 172 -5.15 -35.31 -1.14
N ALA A 173 -5.11 -35.70 -2.39
CA ALA A 173 -6.20 -36.48 -2.99
C ALA A 173 -6.42 -37.71 -2.10
N ALA A 174 -7.67 -37.94 -1.72
CA ALA A 174 -8.02 -39.13 -0.95
C ALA A 174 -7.57 -40.38 -1.75
N PRO A 175 -7.01 -41.41 -1.08
CA PRO A 175 -6.56 -42.61 -1.78
C PRO A 175 -7.74 -43.24 -2.51
N LYS A 176 -7.57 -43.46 -3.82
CA LYS A 176 -8.58 -44.11 -4.66
C LYS A 176 -8.91 -45.47 -4.05
N LYS A 177 -10.16 -45.66 -3.60
CA LYS A 177 -10.67 -46.98 -3.15
C LYS A 177 -10.46 -47.97 -4.28
N LYS A 178 -9.72 -49.06 -4.00
CA LYS A 178 -9.52 -50.16 -4.95
C LYS A 178 -10.91 -50.75 -5.28
N ARG A 179 -11.27 -50.81 -6.56
CA ARG A 179 -12.47 -51.47 -7.02
C ARG A 179 -12.42 -52.94 -6.63
N PRO A 180 -13.50 -53.56 -6.08
CA PRO A 180 -13.51 -54.96 -5.81
C PRO A 180 -13.38 -55.76 -7.10
N LYS A 181 -12.53 -56.78 -7.14
CA LYS A 181 -12.41 -57.74 -8.28
C LYS A 181 -13.68 -58.58 -8.29
N ILE A 182 -14.47 -58.44 -9.33
CA ILE A 182 -15.59 -59.35 -9.59
C ILE A 182 -14.98 -60.71 -10.06
N LYS A 183 -15.14 -61.75 -9.27
CA LYS A 183 -14.86 -63.13 -9.71
C LYS A 183 -16.06 -63.57 -10.52
N LEU A 184 -15.88 -63.75 -11.80
CA LEU A 184 -16.83 -64.47 -12.68
C LEU A 184 -16.65 -65.97 -12.36
N LYS A 185 -17.78 -66.64 -12.08
CA LYS A 185 -17.90 -68.12 -12.01
C LYS A 185 -18.18 -68.66 -13.41
#